data_9465b8af357f79c2a2e0e9e2cab224ba
#
_entry.id   9465b8af357f79c2a2e0e9e2cab224ba
#
_cell.length_a   1.000
_cell.length_b   1.000
_cell.length_c   1.000
_cell.angle_alpha   90.00
_cell.angle_beta   90.00
_cell.angle_gamma   90.00
#
_symmetry.space_group_name_H-M   'P 1'
#
loop_
_entity.id
_entity.type
_entity.pdbx_description
1 polymer ?
#
loop_
_entity_poly.entity_id
_entity_poly.type
_entity_poly.pdbx_seq_one_letter_code
_entity_poly.pdbx_strand_id
1 'polypeptide(L)'
;VRTPQDLRSRAAAAYRRSAAAWAVDPEAAESARLVLGLAPPTEREALAGAQAVADWAAAWRVREAGRDVVVERRTRSWASLGAQQVPVRAVLTGADAIASAAGRADDWARARDRAARLLALGRAHGAGGGAERTALAAAVRSVIGAVASYENDDVERLLAALAWLADNDASGLYLRQIPIAGMDSKWLERHRRVLRVLVPVLRGLDTRAGANGPAGAPGPAGPGGLEEALGLRPLPAVCRIRLLDRGLVPGAPRDMSAPIEQIDRLWAAPSAGAAPPIPAAQRAAALPPHPPGGPEAVVVVENLATFLALEERPGAVAVWGHGYSAAALARIGWLRGARTLVYWGDLDVDGLRILAALRTAAPRARSLAMDGETLRRWRHLAVTDPGSGAGSPSGAASLRPPDRLTAPEREAWEMLVDRGLRLEQERLAWDWACVRLDAALRA
;
A
#
# COMPACT_ATOMS: atom_id res chain seq x y z
N VAL A 1 -1.70 46.65 9.68
CA VAL A 1 -0.97 46.09 10.85
C VAL A 1 -1.05 44.57 10.86
N ARG A 2 0.00 43.87 11.34
CA ARG A 2 0.01 42.42 11.55
C ARG A 2 -0.13 42.10 13.03
N THR A 3 -0.84 41.00 13.31
CA THR A 3 -1.23 40.58 14.64
C THR A 3 -0.39 39.37 15.13
N PRO A 4 -0.41 39.00 16.40
CA PRO A 4 0.16 37.75 16.89
C PRO A 4 -0.39 36.51 16.17
N GLN A 5 -1.63 36.53 15.66
CA GLN A 5 -2.21 35.45 14.88
C GLN A 5 -1.50 35.25 13.52
N ASP A 6 -1.07 36.37 12.89
CA ASP A 6 -0.27 36.31 11.65
C ASP A 6 1.10 35.66 11.91
N LEU A 7 1.71 35.92 13.07
CA LEU A 7 2.94 35.26 13.49
C LEU A 7 2.73 33.77 13.66
N ARG A 8 1.65 33.35 14.33
CA ARG A 8 1.29 31.95 14.52
C ARG A 8 1.11 31.23 13.18
N SER A 9 0.37 31.83 12.25
CA SER A 9 0.14 31.29 10.92
C SER A 9 1.45 31.11 10.14
N ARG A 10 2.34 32.10 10.21
CA ARG A 10 3.64 32.08 9.56
C ARG A 10 4.59 31.05 10.20
N ALA A 11 4.59 30.95 11.53
CA ALA A 11 5.33 29.94 12.27
C ALA A 11 4.86 28.52 11.92
N ALA A 12 3.56 28.29 11.83
CA ALA A 12 2.99 27.01 11.42
C ALA A 12 3.41 26.61 9.98
N ALA A 13 3.46 27.58 9.07
CA ALA A 13 3.94 27.33 7.70
C ALA A 13 5.44 27.01 7.66
N ALA A 14 6.26 27.72 8.46
CA ALA A 14 7.69 27.44 8.58
C ALA A 14 7.95 26.06 9.20
N TYR A 15 7.24 25.73 10.27
CA TYR A 15 7.32 24.40 10.92
C TYR A 15 7.00 23.28 9.95
N ARG A 16 5.87 23.30 9.26
CA ARG A 16 5.51 22.27 8.28
C ARG A 16 6.57 22.05 7.21
N ARG A 17 7.23 23.11 6.77
CA ARG A 17 8.26 23.05 5.73
C ARG A 17 9.60 22.52 6.22
N SER A 18 9.98 22.83 7.46
CA SER A 18 11.37 22.68 7.91
C SER A 18 11.56 21.74 9.10
N ALA A 19 10.51 21.33 9.82
CA ALA A 19 10.61 20.52 11.03
C ALA A 19 11.41 19.20 10.83
N ALA A 20 11.17 18.51 9.72
CA ALA A 20 11.91 17.29 9.42
C ALA A 20 13.41 17.52 9.17
N ALA A 21 13.79 18.67 8.61
CA ALA A 21 15.19 19.03 8.43
C ALA A 21 15.83 19.38 9.78
N TRP A 22 15.16 20.19 10.57
CA TRP A 22 15.63 20.56 11.91
C TRP A 22 15.77 19.35 12.84
N ALA A 23 14.91 18.34 12.73
CA ALA A 23 14.96 17.16 13.58
C ALA A 23 16.25 16.33 13.40
N VAL A 24 16.88 16.40 12.24
CA VAL A 24 18.10 15.64 11.91
C VAL A 24 19.38 16.51 11.92
N ASP A 25 19.22 17.83 12.05
CA ASP A 25 20.30 18.81 12.05
C ASP A 25 20.10 19.80 13.19
N PRO A 26 20.72 19.57 14.37
CA PRO A 26 20.62 20.44 15.52
C PRO A 26 21.12 21.85 15.27
N GLU A 27 22.19 22.04 14.47
CA GLU A 27 22.72 23.38 14.16
C GLU A 27 21.72 24.20 13.33
N ALA A 28 21.10 23.54 12.33
CA ALA A 28 20.03 24.17 11.55
C ALA A 28 18.79 24.46 12.41
N ALA A 29 18.49 23.64 13.41
CA ALA A 29 17.41 23.89 14.36
C ALA A 29 17.68 25.09 15.27
N GLU A 30 18.88 25.20 15.82
CA GLU A 30 19.29 26.31 16.69
C GLU A 30 19.39 27.64 15.93
N SER A 31 19.94 27.61 14.71
CA SER A 31 20.09 28.77 13.84
C SER A 31 18.81 29.20 13.12
N ALA A 32 17.75 28.41 13.23
CA ALA A 32 16.47 28.71 12.57
C ALA A 32 15.95 30.09 13.00
N ARG A 33 15.54 30.91 12.04
CA ARG A 33 15.06 32.27 12.30
C ARG A 33 13.81 32.59 11.50
N LEU A 34 12.81 33.10 12.17
CA LEU A 34 11.60 33.60 11.55
C LEU A 34 11.39 35.08 11.91
N VAL A 35 11.26 35.91 10.90
CA VAL A 35 11.05 37.35 11.06
C VAL A 35 9.70 37.73 10.44
N LEU A 36 8.87 38.44 11.21
CA LEU A 36 7.62 39.01 10.75
C LEU A 36 7.69 40.54 10.90
N GLY A 37 7.67 41.29 9.78
CA GLY A 37 7.47 42.72 9.80
C GLY A 37 6.03 43.03 10.21
N LEU A 38 5.81 43.93 11.17
CA LEU A 38 4.50 44.13 11.77
C LEU A 38 3.65 45.21 11.06
N ALA A 39 4.21 45.87 10.06
CA ALA A 39 3.55 46.96 9.32
C ALA A 39 2.83 47.97 10.26
N PRO A 40 3.59 48.69 11.11
CA PRO A 40 3.00 49.57 12.09
C PRO A 40 2.19 50.68 11.42
N PRO A 41 1.12 51.18 12.09
CA PRO A 41 0.24 52.21 11.54
C PRO A 41 0.97 53.51 11.27
N THR A 42 0.46 54.29 10.33
CA THR A 42 0.81 55.69 10.12
C THR A 42 0.18 56.56 11.19
N GLU A 43 0.63 57.80 11.34
CA GLU A 43 0.03 58.76 12.29
C GLU A 43 -1.45 58.97 12.00
N ARG A 44 -1.83 59.12 10.72
CA ARG A 44 -3.23 59.28 10.31
C ARG A 44 -4.10 58.07 10.72
N GLU A 45 -3.61 56.87 10.56
CA GLU A 45 -4.33 55.65 10.98
C GLU A 45 -4.41 55.55 12.50
N ALA A 46 -3.36 55.99 13.23
CA ALA A 46 -3.34 56.00 14.67
C ALA A 46 -4.33 57.05 15.26
N LEU A 47 -4.47 58.18 14.62
CA LEU A 47 -5.47 59.19 15.04
C LEU A 47 -6.90 58.75 14.74
N ALA A 48 -7.12 58.10 13.61
CA ALA A 48 -8.45 57.63 13.22
C ALA A 48 -8.94 56.43 14.06
N GLY A 49 -8.02 55.60 14.64
CA GLY A 49 -8.36 54.40 15.40
C GLY A 49 -7.46 54.18 16.61
N ALA A 50 -7.34 55.20 17.49
CA ALA A 50 -6.40 55.19 18.61
C ALA A 50 -6.53 53.96 19.53
N GLN A 51 -7.78 53.55 19.86
CA GLN A 51 -8.01 52.37 20.69
C GLN A 51 -7.53 51.10 20.02
N ALA A 52 -7.84 50.89 18.74
CA ALA A 52 -7.42 49.71 18.00
C ALA A 52 -5.88 49.59 17.87
N VAL A 53 -5.19 50.73 17.72
CA VAL A 53 -3.72 50.77 17.69
C VAL A 53 -3.14 50.48 19.08
N ALA A 54 -3.75 50.97 20.14
CA ALA A 54 -3.34 50.68 21.52
C ALA A 54 -3.50 49.18 21.85
N ASP A 55 -4.63 48.60 21.47
CA ASP A 55 -4.93 47.16 21.65
C ASP A 55 -3.96 46.31 20.86
N TRP A 56 -3.66 46.66 19.60
CA TRP A 56 -2.66 46.02 18.80
C TRP A 56 -1.26 46.04 19.44
N ALA A 57 -0.82 47.21 19.93
CA ALA A 57 0.47 47.34 20.60
C ALA A 57 0.52 46.56 21.92
N ALA A 58 -0.60 46.53 22.67
CA ALA A 58 -0.75 45.73 23.88
C ALA A 58 -0.67 44.21 23.59
N ALA A 59 -1.34 43.73 22.52
CA ALA A 59 -1.27 42.32 22.10
C ALA A 59 0.17 41.86 21.84
N TRP A 60 1.03 42.71 21.28
CA TRP A 60 2.44 42.39 21.09
C TRP A 60 3.26 42.40 22.39
N ARG A 61 2.91 43.22 23.37
CA ARG A 61 3.52 43.18 24.72
C ARG A 61 3.19 41.88 25.45
N VAL A 62 1.92 41.48 25.40
CA VAL A 62 1.47 40.18 25.98
C VAL A 62 2.17 39.00 25.32
N ARG A 63 2.31 39.01 23.99
CA ARG A 63 2.97 37.93 23.25
C ARG A 63 4.46 37.82 23.56
N GLU A 64 5.14 38.96 23.73
CA GLU A 64 6.56 39.02 24.10
C GLU A 64 6.82 38.53 25.54
N ALA A 65 5.87 38.73 26.46
CA ALA A 65 5.99 38.22 27.82
C ALA A 65 6.10 36.67 27.91
N GLY A 66 5.66 35.93 26.85
CA GLY A 66 5.86 34.51 26.71
C GLY A 66 7.29 34.06 26.42
N ARG A 67 8.25 34.96 26.29
CA ARG A 67 9.72 34.74 26.09
C ARG A 67 10.15 34.04 24.80
N ASP A 68 9.23 33.55 24.00
CA ASP A 68 9.56 32.87 22.72
C ASP A 68 9.74 33.83 21.56
N VAL A 69 9.32 35.08 21.73
CA VAL A 69 9.27 36.12 20.70
C VAL A 69 10.01 37.34 21.17
N VAL A 70 10.91 37.85 20.36
CA VAL A 70 11.51 39.17 20.56
C VAL A 70 10.77 40.17 19.67
N VAL A 71 10.23 41.25 20.26
CA VAL A 71 9.54 42.33 19.54
C VAL A 71 10.44 43.57 19.45
N GLU A 72 10.99 43.79 18.26
CA GLU A 72 11.75 45.00 17.98
C GLU A 72 10.83 46.19 17.87
N ARG A 73 11.19 47.28 18.58
CA ARG A 73 10.47 48.57 18.58
C ARG A 73 11.33 49.67 17.99
N ARG A 74 10.70 50.65 17.40
CA ARG A 74 11.37 51.90 16.96
C ARG A 74 10.61 53.11 17.49
N THR A 75 11.35 54.12 17.88
CA THR A 75 10.76 55.40 18.17
C THR A 75 10.32 56.04 16.86
N ARG A 76 9.05 56.41 16.78
CA ARG A 76 8.50 57.26 15.71
C ARG A 76 8.04 58.55 16.33
N SER A 77 8.50 59.71 15.81
CA SER A 77 8.04 61.01 16.17
C SER A 77 6.90 61.42 15.24
N TRP A 78 5.74 61.56 15.80
CA TRP A 78 4.53 61.98 15.10
C TRP A 78 4.18 63.43 15.48
N ALA A 79 3.66 64.21 14.54
CA ALA A 79 3.40 65.64 14.76
C ALA A 79 2.37 65.89 15.87
N SER A 80 1.32 65.06 15.90
CA SER A 80 0.21 65.23 16.85
C SER A 80 0.30 64.35 18.11
N LEU A 81 1.01 63.16 18.01
CA LEU A 81 1.07 62.20 19.09
C LEU A 81 2.45 62.10 19.76
N GLY A 82 3.41 62.93 19.33
CA GLY A 82 4.75 62.95 19.87
C GLY A 82 5.56 61.67 19.58
N ALA A 83 6.57 61.44 20.41
CA ALA A 83 7.44 60.25 20.26
C ALA A 83 6.77 58.99 20.82
N GLN A 84 6.59 57.96 19.96
CA GLN A 84 5.96 56.71 20.31
C GLN A 84 6.90 55.53 20.05
N GLN A 85 6.95 54.53 20.97
CA GLN A 85 7.65 53.25 20.80
C GLN A 85 6.74 52.27 20.06
N VAL A 86 6.96 52.12 18.77
CA VAL A 86 6.06 51.33 17.91
C VAL A 86 6.69 49.98 17.58
N PRO A 87 5.99 48.84 17.78
CA PRO A 87 6.46 47.51 17.36
C PRO A 87 6.65 47.47 15.83
N VAL A 88 7.82 47.04 15.35
CA VAL A 88 8.14 47.01 13.92
C VAL A 88 8.40 45.63 13.40
N ARG A 89 8.93 44.72 14.23
CA ARG A 89 9.21 43.36 13.88
C ARG A 89 8.99 42.42 15.06
N ALA A 90 8.58 41.18 14.77
CA ALA A 90 8.61 40.07 15.69
C ALA A 90 9.62 39.04 15.16
N VAL A 91 10.50 38.57 16.03
CA VAL A 91 11.58 37.64 15.71
C VAL A 91 11.46 36.42 16.59
N LEU A 92 11.47 35.24 15.98
CA LEU A 92 11.62 33.93 16.63
C LEU A 92 12.98 33.39 16.29
N THR A 93 13.73 32.89 17.27
CA THR A 93 15.05 32.26 17.07
C THR A 93 15.02 30.83 17.63
N GLY A 94 15.50 29.87 16.83
CA GLY A 94 15.45 28.45 17.14
C GLY A 94 14.15 27.76 16.72
N ALA A 95 14.26 26.49 16.38
CA ALA A 95 13.12 25.64 16.01
C ALA A 95 12.11 25.51 17.15
N ASP A 96 12.57 25.47 18.41
CA ASP A 96 11.71 25.40 19.60
C ASP A 96 10.76 26.62 19.70
N ALA A 97 11.29 27.83 19.52
CA ALA A 97 10.48 29.02 19.53
C ALA A 97 9.48 29.09 18.36
N ILE A 98 9.90 28.64 17.18
CA ILE A 98 9.03 28.58 16.00
C ILE A 98 7.93 27.54 16.20
N ALA A 99 8.25 26.36 16.74
CA ALA A 99 7.28 25.29 17.03
C ALA A 99 6.30 25.72 18.13
N SER A 100 6.78 26.35 19.20
CA SER A 100 5.94 26.92 20.27
C SER A 100 4.97 27.96 19.72
N ALA A 101 5.46 28.90 18.94
CA ALA A 101 4.61 29.93 18.30
C ALA A 101 3.60 29.32 17.31
N ALA A 102 3.91 28.19 16.69
CA ALA A 102 3.02 27.44 15.82
C ALA A 102 1.97 26.61 16.58
N GLY A 103 2.08 26.46 17.90
CA GLY A 103 1.27 25.55 18.72
C GLY A 103 1.59 24.09 18.45
N ARG A 104 2.88 23.79 18.18
CA ARG A 104 3.40 22.45 17.83
C ARG A 104 4.62 22.04 18.69
N ALA A 105 4.70 22.57 19.91
CA ALA A 105 5.84 22.29 20.80
C ALA A 105 6.00 20.79 21.10
N ASP A 106 4.90 20.10 21.43
CA ASP A 106 4.93 18.66 21.74
C ASP A 106 5.25 17.81 20.51
N ASP A 107 4.69 18.17 19.35
CA ASP A 107 5.00 17.47 18.09
C ASP A 107 6.48 17.61 17.73
N TRP A 108 7.04 18.80 17.97
CA TRP A 108 8.45 19.08 17.77
C TRP A 108 9.35 18.31 18.75
N ALA A 109 8.99 18.30 20.01
CA ALA A 109 9.74 17.56 21.03
C ALA A 109 9.81 16.05 20.69
N ARG A 110 8.67 15.46 20.28
CA ARG A 110 8.62 14.06 19.83
C ARG A 110 9.46 13.83 18.57
N ALA A 111 9.36 14.71 17.58
CA ALA A 111 10.12 14.57 16.33
C ALA A 111 11.62 14.63 16.57
N ARG A 112 12.08 15.58 17.40
CA ARG A 112 13.48 15.74 17.79
C ARG A 112 14.02 14.53 18.55
N ASP A 113 13.31 14.07 19.58
CA ASP A 113 13.69 12.89 20.37
C ASP A 113 13.81 11.65 19.50
N ARG A 114 12.77 11.36 18.70
CA ARG A 114 12.72 10.16 17.87
C ARG A 114 13.77 10.18 16.75
N ALA A 115 14.05 11.37 16.18
CA ALA A 115 15.13 11.52 15.22
C ALA A 115 16.50 11.26 15.86
N ALA A 116 16.74 11.81 17.06
CA ALA A 116 17.99 11.58 17.80
C ALA A 116 18.21 10.10 18.09
N ARG A 117 17.17 9.37 18.48
CA ARG A 117 17.21 7.91 18.73
C ARG A 117 17.50 7.12 17.47
N LEU A 118 16.85 7.44 16.34
CA LEU A 118 17.12 6.78 15.04
C LEU A 118 18.54 7.05 14.56
N LEU A 119 19.03 8.29 14.69
CA LEU A 119 20.40 8.65 14.33
C LEU A 119 21.43 7.96 15.25
N ALA A 120 21.13 7.82 16.56
CA ALA A 120 21.97 7.08 17.49
C ALA A 120 22.05 5.59 17.14
N LEU A 121 20.89 4.99 16.80
CA LEU A 121 20.83 3.60 16.33
C LEU A 121 21.72 3.39 15.09
N GLY A 122 21.62 4.26 14.09
CA GLY A 122 22.41 4.15 12.87
C GLY A 122 23.92 4.28 13.13
N ARG A 123 24.31 5.15 14.07
CA ARG A 123 25.74 5.24 14.48
C ARG A 123 26.22 3.97 15.16
N ALA A 124 25.38 3.32 15.97
CA ALA A 124 25.73 2.07 16.63
C ALA A 124 25.92 0.90 15.63
N HIS A 125 25.22 0.94 14.49
CA HIS A 125 25.28 -0.09 13.45
C HIS A 125 26.14 0.31 12.23
N GLY A 126 27.18 1.12 12.41
CA GLY A 126 28.23 1.33 11.42
C GLY A 126 28.12 2.58 10.55
N ALA A 127 27.10 3.43 10.71
CA ALA A 127 27.01 4.70 10.00
C ALA A 127 28.02 5.74 10.55
N GLY A 128 29.32 5.40 10.53
CA GLY A 128 30.41 6.19 11.09
C GLY A 128 31.05 7.18 10.09
N GLY A 129 31.04 6.87 8.80
CA GLY A 129 31.62 7.70 7.74
C GLY A 129 30.76 8.92 7.37
N GLY A 130 31.37 9.93 6.74
CA GLY A 130 30.65 11.15 6.37
C GLY A 130 29.49 10.93 5.41
N ALA A 131 29.69 10.07 4.40
CA ALA A 131 28.65 9.72 3.42
C ALA A 131 27.52 8.93 4.05
N GLU A 132 27.82 7.98 4.94
CA GLU A 132 26.85 7.15 5.65
C GLU A 132 25.98 7.97 6.61
N ARG A 133 26.59 8.91 7.36
CA ARG A 133 25.87 9.86 8.21
C ARG A 133 24.90 10.72 7.41
N THR A 134 25.35 11.21 6.24
CA THR A 134 24.51 12.02 5.36
C THR A 134 23.32 11.19 4.82
N ALA A 135 23.56 9.95 4.40
CA ALA A 135 22.51 9.04 3.93
C ALA A 135 21.50 8.71 5.04
N LEU A 136 21.98 8.43 6.26
CA LEU A 136 21.15 8.18 7.43
C LEU A 136 20.30 9.40 7.80
N ALA A 137 20.88 10.58 7.84
CA ALA A 137 20.14 11.82 8.12
C ALA A 137 19.06 12.08 7.05
N ALA A 138 19.37 11.87 5.77
CA ALA A 138 18.40 11.97 4.69
C ALA A 138 17.25 10.95 4.82
N ALA A 139 17.58 9.70 5.17
CA ALA A 139 16.59 8.64 5.39
C ALA A 139 15.67 8.97 6.57
N VAL A 140 16.23 9.33 7.74
CA VAL A 140 15.46 9.74 8.93
C VAL A 140 14.60 10.95 8.61
N ARG A 141 15.14 11.98 7.94
CA ARG A 141 14.39 13.17 7.53
C ARG A 141 13.15 12.81 6.70
N SER A 142 13.24 11.79 5.84
CA SER A 142 12.13 11.41 4.95
C SER A 142 10.98 10.71 5.67
N VAL A 143 11.23 10.14 6.85
CA VAL A 143 10.25 9.33 7.60
C VAL A 143 9.87 9.91 8.96
N ILE A 144 10.61 10.91 9.48
CA ILE A 144 10.43 11.40 10.85
C ILE A 144 9.04 11.98 11.11
N GLY A 145 8.40 12.57 10.09
CA GLY A 145 7.04 13.07 10.22
C GLY A 145 6.03 11.95 10.55
N ALA A 146 6.20 10.77 9.97
CA ALA A 146 5.38 9.61 10.30
C ALA A 146 5.77 9.03 11.67
N VAL A 147 7.06 8.84 11.92
CA VAL A 147 7.55 8.28 13.20
C VAL A 147 7.15 9.17 14.39
N ALA A 148 7.14 10.49 14.21
CA ALA A 148 6.71 11.44 15.25
C ALA A 148 5.23 11.30 15.65
N SER A 149 4.39 10.70 14.80
CA SER A 149 2.97 10.46 15.08
C SER A 149 2.67 9.08 15.69
N TYR A 150 3.65 8.19 15.78
CA TYR A 150 3.44 6.85 16.35
C TYR A 150 3.28 6.90 17.87
N GLU A 151 2.58 5.92 18.44
CA GLU A 151 2.57 5.71 19.88
C GLU A 151 3.95 5.28 20.39
N ASN A 152 4.25 5.52 21.65
CA ASN A 152 5.57 5.22 22.20
C ASN A 152 5.93 3.74 22.10
N ASP A 153 4.98 2.82 22.35
CA ASP A 153 5.21 1.38 22.25
C ASP A 153 5.53 0.95 20.81
N ASP A 154 4.92 1.60 19.81
CA ASP A 154 5.25 1.35 18.41
C ASP A 154 6.64 1.87 18.04
N VAL A 155 7.08 2.98 18.65
CA VAL A 155 8.45 3.49 18.46
C VAL A 155 9.49 2.55 19.07
N GLU A 156 9.25 2.06 20.30
CA GLU A 156 10.16 1.08 20.94
C GLU A 156 10.27 -0.19 20.10
N ARG A 157 9.14 -0.71 19.63
CA ARG A 157 9.10 -1.88 18.75
C ARG A 157 9.81 -1.63 17.42
N LEU A 158 9.62 -0.44 16.84
CA LEU A 158 10.30 -0.05 15.60
C LEU A 158 11.82 -0.01 15.79
N LEU A 159 12.32 0.59 16.87
CA LEU A 159 13.75 0.64 17.16
C LEU A 159 14.33 -0.75 17.40
N ALA A 160 13.62 -1.61 18.13
CA ALA A 160 14.03 -3.01 18.34
C ALA A 160 14.06 -3.77 17.00
N ALA A 161 13.06 -3.59 16.14
CA ALA A 161 13.01 -4.21 14.83
C ALA A 161 14.14 -3.74 13.91
N LEU A 162 14.43 -2.43 13.89
CA LEU A 162 15.53 -1.85 13.11
C LEU A 162 16.88 -2.35 13.58
N ALA A 163 17.11 -2.40 14.91
CA ALA A 163 18.35 -2.94 15.49
C ALA A 163 18.55 -4.40 15.10
N TRP A 164 17.54 -5.23 15.31
CA TRP A 164 17.62 -6.65 14.97
C TRP A 164 17.86 -6.87 13.47
N LEU A 165 17.12 -6.14 12.62
CA LEU A 165 17.26 -6.24 11.18
C LEU A 165 18.59 -5.67 10.66
N ALA A 166 19.26 -4.78 11.39
CA ALA A 166 20.59 -4.30 11.04
C ALA A 166 21.66 -5.40 11.26
N ASP A 167 21.55 -6.15 12.35
CA ASP A 167 22.55 -7.13 12.78
C ASP A 167 22.30 -8.54 12.25
N ASN A 168 21.06 -8.85 11.82
CA ASN A 168 20.68 -10.22 11.47
C ASN A 168 20.18 -10.32 10.01
N ASP A 169 20.57 -11.40 9.36
CA ASP A 169 19.99 -11.78 8.08
C ASP A 169 18.60 -12.40 8.30
N ALA A 170 17.58 -11.77 7.76
CA ALA A 170 16.20 -12.26 7.80
C ALA A 170 15.85 -13.14 6.59
N SER A 171 16.81 -13.39 5.69
CA SER A 171 16.59 -14.16 4.47
C SER A 171 16.08 -15.57 4.76
N GLY A 172 15.00 -15.94 4.09
CA GLY A 172 14.36 -17.25 4.23
C GLY A 172 13.53 -17.45 5.49
N LEU A 173 13.49 -16.48 6.42
CA LEU A 173 12.61 -16.53 7.59
C LEU A 173 11.19 -16.09 7.21
N TYR A 174 10.20 -16.71 7.82
CA TYR A 174 8.88 -16.10 7.89
C TYR A 174 8.88 -14.93 8.88
N LEU A 175 8.07 -13.92 8.63
CA LEU A 175 7.94 -12.76 9.52
C LEU A 175 7.74 -13.15 11.00
N ARG A 176 6.95 -14.20 11.27
CA ARG A 176 6.69 -14.71 12.63
C ARG A 176 7.94 -15.22 13.35
N GLN A 177 8.99 -15.56 12.61
CA GLN A 177 10.25 -16.06 13.16
C GLN A 177 11.19 -14.94 13.61
N ILE A 178 10.90 -13.68 13.27
CA ILE A 178 11.63 -12.52 13.79
C ILE A 178 11.28 -12.35 15.26
N PRO A 179 12.27 -12.35 16.20
CA PRO A 179 12.03 -12.43 17.63
C PRO A 179 11.68 -11.07 18.26
N ILE A 180 10.79 -10.32 17.65
CA ILE A 180 10.32 -9.02 18.13
C ILE A 180 8.88 -9.15 18.60
N ALA A 181 8.66 -8.95 19.89
CA ALA A 181 7.33 -9.03 20.48
C ALA A 181 6.38 -7.98 19.90
N GLY A 182 5.17 -8.39 19.52
CA GLY A 182 4.14 -7.51 18.94
C GLY A 182 4.35 -7.14 17.48
N MET A 183 5.35 -7.71 16.79
CA MET A 183 5.54 -7.55 15.36
C MET A 183 4.72 -8.60 14.61
N ASP A 184 3.56 -8.21 14.13
CA ASP A 184 2.70 -9.02 13.27
C ASP A 184 2.62 -8.42 11.84
N SER A 185 1.91 -9.11 10.94
CA SER A 185 1.78 -8.68 9.54
C SER A 185 1.12 -7.30 9.42
N LYS A 186 0.14 -6.98 10.28
CA LYS A 186 -0.55 -5.68 10.27
C LYS A 186 0.36 -4.55 10.78
N TRP A 187 1.18 -4.87 11.80
CA TRP A 187 2.18 -3.94 12.30
C TRP A 187 3.23 -3.65 11.23
N LEU A 188 3.75 -4.70 10.57
CA LEU A 188 4.72 -4.57 9.49
C LEU A 188 4.16 -3.73 8.33
N GLU A 189 2.92 -3.95 7.93
CA GLU A 189 2.29 -3.19 6.85
C GLU A 189 2.15 -1.71 7.20
N ARG A 190 1.74 -1.37 8.42
CA ARG A 190 1.67 0.03 8.90
C ARG A 190 3.02 0.72 8.89
N HIS A 191 4.09 0.03 9.25
CA HIS A 191 5.44 0.58 9.40
C HIS A 191 6.35 0.32 8.18
N ARG A 192 5.82 -0.35 7.16
CA ARG A 192 6.53 -0.78 5.95
C ARG A 192 7.37 0.32 5.29
N ARG A 193 6.79 1.53 5.16
CA ARG A 193 7.50 2.66 4.55
C ARG A 193 8.76 3.01 5.34
N VAL A 194 8.67 3.05 6.66
CA VAL A 194 9.80 3.41 7.53
C VAL A 194 10.88 2.35 7.46
N LEU A 195 10.51 1.07 7.56
CA LEU A 195 11.45 -0.05 7.48
C LEU A 195 12.16 -0.11 6.12
N ARG A 196 11.44 0.07 5.00
CA ARG A 196 12.03 0.11 3.65
C ARG A 196 13.07 1.22 3.46
N VAL A 197 12.90 2.34 4.15
CA VAL A 197 13.81 3.48 4.05
C VAL A 197 15.02 3.28 4.95
N LEU A 198 14.83 2.80 6.18
CA LEU A 198 15.88 2.77 7.19
C LEU A 198 16.73 1.50 7.16
N VAL A 199 16.15 0.32 6.92
CA VAL A 199 16.90 -0.95 6.97
C VAL A 199 18.07 -1.01 5.97
N PRO A 200 17.92 -0.63 4.68
CA PRO A 200 19.05 -0.63 3.75
C PRO A 200 20.19 0.27 4.19
N VAL A 201 19.85 1.45 4.72
CA VAL A 201 20.86 2.42 5.20
C VAL A 201 21.60 1.89 6.44
N LEU A 202 20.86 1.26 7.38
CA LEU A 202 21.45 0.66 8.58
C LEU A 202 22.37 -0.53 8.25
N ARG A 203 22.08 -1.26 7.16
CA ARG A 203 22.92 -2.36 6.67
C ARG A 203 24.10 -1.91 5.81
N GLY A 204 24.28 -0.61 5.59
CA GLY A 204 25.33 -0.09 4.70
C GLY A 204 25.12 -0.46 3.23
N LEU A 205 23.91 -0.88 2.85
CA LEU A 205 23.58 -1.21 1.47
C LEU A 205 23.48 0.09 0.64
N ASP A 206 24.16 0.10 -0.51
CA ASP A 206 24.18 1.28 -1.39
C ASP A 206 22.77 1.54 -1.96
N THR A 207 22.08 2.54 -1.40
CA THR A 207 20.73 2.93 -1.79
C THR A 207 20.65 3.57 -3.18
N ARG A 208 21.80 3.78 -3.83
CA ARG A 208 21.90 4.38 -5.18
C ARG A 208 21.49 3.43 -6.30
N ALA A 209 21.52 2.12 -6.08
CA ALA A 209 21.16 1.14 -7.09
C ALA A 209 19.63 1.09 -7.41
N GLY A 210 18.77 1.63 -6.52
CA GLY A 210 17.32 1.71 -6.74
C GLY A 210 16.82 3.08 -7.26
N ALA A 211 17.70 4.07 -7.44
CA ALA A 211 17.31 5.45 -7.73
C ALA A 211 17.28 5.80 -9.24
N ASN A 212 17.48 4.85 -10.14
CA ASN A 212 17.45 5.06 -11.60
C ASN A 212 16.05 4.91 -12.23
N GLY A 213 14.98 5.08 -11.43
CA GLY A 213 13.66 5.40 -11.96
C GLY A 213 13.50 6.92 -12.10
N PRO A 214 12.68 7.43 -13.05
CA PRO A 214 12.48 8.86 -13.23
C PRO A 214 12.02 9.51 -11.93
N ALA A 215 12.67 10.61 -11.57
CA ALA A 215 12.41 11.35 -10.33
C ALA A 215 10.93 11.73 -10.23
N GLY A 216 10.25 11.21 -9.19
CA GLY A 216 8.90 11.66 -8.83
C GLY A 216 7.79 10.60 -8.80
N ALA A 217 8.01 9.38 -9.26
CA ALA A 217 7.03 8.33 -9.07
C ALA A 217 7.45 7.43 -7.89
N PRO A 218 6.59 7.18 -6.87
CA PRO A 218 6.76 6.01 -6.04
C PRO A 218 6.67 4.81 -6.99
N GLY A 219 7.76 4.04 -7.12
CA GLY A 219 7.76 2.84 -7.93
C GLY A 219 6.56 1.97 -7.55
N PRO A 220 5.93 1.28 -8.51
CA PRO A 220 4.76 0.47 -8.23
C PRO A 220 5.09 -0.46 -7.07
N ALA A 221 4.23 -0.44 -6.05
CA ALA A 221 4.25 -1.42 -4.99
C ALA A 221 3.92 -2.78 -5.64
N GLY A 222 4.94 -3.43 -6.17
CA GLY A 222 4.81 -4.82 -6.58
C GLY A 222 4.45 -5.67 -5.36
N PRO A 223 3.82 -6.82 -5.54
CA PRO A 223 3.42 -7.72 -4.46
C PRO A 223 4.59 -8.28 -3.61
N GLY A 224 5.84 -7.86 -3.86
CA GLY A 224 7.04 -8.29 -3.14
C GLY A 224 7.62 -7.33 -2.10
N GLY A 225 7.20 -6.14 -2.07
CA GLY A 225 7.46 -5.07 -1.04
C GLY A 225 8.67 -5.21 -0.13
N LEU A 226 8.43 -5.01 1.17
CA LEU A 226 9.43 -5.03 2.22
C LEU A 226 9.95 -6.45 2.47
N GLU A 227 9.09 -7.44 2.40
CA GLU A 227 9.43 -8.85 2.58
C GLU A 227 10.51 -9.28 1.58
N GLU A 228 10.36 -8.88 0.30
CA GLU A 228 11.35 -9.14 -0.74
C GLU A 228 12.66 -8.39 -0.46
N ALA A 229 12.59 -7.10 -0.07
CA ALA A 229 13.78 -6.31 0.27
C ALA A 229 14.55 -6.85 1.48
N LEU A 230 13.85 -7.52 2.41
CA LEU A 230 14.44 -8.18 3.58
C LEU A 230 14.82 -9.64 3.31
N GLY A 231 14.52 -10.19 2.13
CA GLY A 231 14.68 -11.60 1.83
C GLY A 231 13.77 -12.53 2.63
N LEU A 232 12.71 -11.98 3.25
CA LEU A 232 11.76 -12.78 4.01
C LEU A 232 11.05 -13.78 3.12
N ARG A 233 10.79 -14.94 3.69
CA ARG A 233 10.01 -15.96 3.02
C ARG A 233 8.55 -15.52 2.92
N PRO A 234 8.01 -15.33 1.71
CA PRO A 234 6.60 -14.97 1.55
C PRO A 234 5.71 -16.14 2.01
N LEU A 235 4.53 -15.80 2.50
CA LEU A 235 3.52 -16.84 2.72
C LEU A 235 3.20 -17.48 1.36
N PRO A 236 3.17 -18.84 1.28
CA PRO A 236 2.85 -19.50 0.03
C PRO A 236 1.43 -19.13 -0.41
N ALA A 237 1.28 -18.82 -1.68
CA ALA A 237 -0.04 -18.70 -2.27
C ALA A 237 -0.71 -20.08 -2.25
N VAL A 238 -1.85 -20.18 -1.55
CA VAL A 238 -2.57 -21.46 -1.38
C VAL A 238 -3.66 -21.53 -2.44
N CYS A 239 -3.70 -22.58 -3.24
CA CYS A 239 -4.75 -22.84 -4.22
C CYS A 239 -5.71 -23.90 -3.71
N ARG A 240 -7.03 -23.69 -3.89
CA ARG A 240 -8.06 -24.70 -3.63
C ARG A 240 -8.54 -25.30 -4.94
N ILE A 241 -8.50 -26.61 -5.00
CA ILE A 241 -8.99 -27.38 -6.15
C ILE A 241 -10.02 -28.40 -5.72
N ARG A 242 -10.91 -28.78 -6.64
CA ARG A 242 -11.91 -29.82 -6.49
C ARG A 242 -11.80 -30.77 -7.67
N LEU A 243 -11.51 -32.03 -7.38
CA LEU A 243 -11.50 -33.08 -8.39
C LEU A 243 -12.96 -33.34 -8.81
N LEU A 244 -13.28 -32.96 -10.05
CA LEU A 244 -14.55 -33.35 -10.68
C LEU A 244 -14.49 -34.74 -11.26
N ASP A 245 -13.27 -35.26 -11.45
CA ASP A 245 -12.99 -36.65 -11.74
C ASP A 245 -12.03 -37.24 -10.68
N ARG A 246 -12.53 -38.16 -9.87
CA ARG A 246 -11.73 -38.77 -8.80
C ARG A 246 -10.64 -39.72 -9.35
N GLY A 247 -10.77 -40.14 -10.58
CA GLY A 247 -9.77 -40.97 -11.26
C GLY A 247 -8.48 -40.20 -11.56
N LEU A 248 -8.52 -38.86 -11.60
CA LEU A 248 -7.34 -38.05 -11.87
C LEU A 248 -6.27 -38.13 -10.78
N VAL A 249 -6.67 -38.29 -9.52
CA VAL A 249 -5.76 -38.48 -8.37
C VAL A 249 -6.37 -39.50 -7.42
N PRO A 250 -6.18 -40.81 -7.70
CA PRO A 250 -6.76 -41.88 -6.87
C PRO A 250 -6.35 -41.78 -5.41
N GLY A 251 -7.32 -41.85 -4.50
CA GLY A 251 -7.10 -41.77 -3.07
C GLY A 251 -6.96 -40.34 -2.50
N ALA A 252 -6.89 -39.31 -3.33
CA ALA A 252 -6.86 -37.93 -2.87
C ALA A 252 -8.27 -37.46 -2.41
N PRO A 253 -8.32 -36.49 -1.46
CA PRO A 253 -9.58 -35.80 -1.15
C PRO A 253 -10.15 -35.11 -2.40
N ARG A 254 -11.46 -35.16 -2.55
CA ARG A 254 -12.13 -34.50 -3.67
C ARG A 254 -11.89 -32.98 -3.69
N ASP A 255 -11.82 -32.38 -2.52
CA ASP A 255 -11.61 -30.94 -2.29
C ASP A 255 -10.36 -30.76 -1.43
N MET A 256 -9.38 -30.04 -1.93
CA MET A 256 -8.10 -29.83 -1.25
C MET A 256 -7.55 -28.43 -1.44
N SER A 257 -6.85 -27.93 -0.42
CA SER A 257 -6.11 -26.68 -0.47
C SER A 257 -4.66 -26.92 -0.13
N ALA A 258 -3.76 -26.45 -0.97
CA ALA A 258 -2.32 -26.52 -0.74
C ALA A 258 -1.59 -25.37 -1.43
N PRO A 259 -0.32 -25.11 -1.08
CA PRO A 259 0.51 -24.19 -1.84
C PRO A 259 0.47 -24.48 -3.35
N ILE A 260 0.43 -23.42 -4.16
CA ILE A 260 0.33 -23.52 -5.63
C ILE A 260 1.38 -24.48 -6.20
N GLU A 261 2.61 -24.43 -5.68
CA GLU A 261 3.70 -25.30 -6.11
C GLU A 261 3.46 -26.78 -5.81
N GLN A 262 2.69 -27.09 -4.76
CA GLN A 262 2.29 -28.46 -4.45
C GLN A 262 1.13 -28.90 -5.33
N ILE A 263 0.16 -28.04 -5.56
CA ILE A 263 -0.95 -28.28 -6.48
C ILE A 263 -0.45 -28.47 -7.91
N ASP A 264 0.53 -27.69 -8.35
CA ASP A 264 1.12 -27.83 -9.68
C ASP A 264 1.82 -29.18 -9.86
N ARG A 265 2.45 -29.71 -8.81
CA ARG A 265 3.13 -31.00 -8.85
C ARG A 265 2.20 -32.23 -8.89
N LEU A 266 0.90 -32.06 -8.67
CA LEU A 266 -0.03 -33.20 -8.70
C LEU A 266 0.04 -33.98 -10.00
N TRP A 267 0.33 -33.32 -11.12
CA TRP A 267 0.46 -33.91 -12.44
C TRP A 267 1.80 -33.60 -13.14
N ALA A 268 2.79 -33.11 -12.38
CA ALA A 268 4.14 -32.95 -12.93
C ALA A 268 4.78 -34.34 -13.09
N ALA A 269 5.41 -34.58 -14.24
CA ALA A 269 6.24 -35.76 -14.42
C ALA A 269 7.30 -35.85 -13.32
N PRO A 270 7.58 -37.01 -12.72
CA PRO A 270 8.63 -37.12 -11.73
C PRO A 270 9.96 -36.68 -12.35
N SER A 271 10.52 -35.57 -11.82
CA SER A 271 11.86 -35.13 -12.23
C SER A 271 12.86 -36.24 -11.88
N ALA A 272 13.50 -36.80 -12.86
CA ALA A 272 14.58 -37.76 -12.68
C ALA A 272 15.69 -37.04 -11.86
N GLY A 273 15.78 -37.32 -10.56
CA GLY A 273 16.88 -36.83 -9.71
C GLY A 273 16.53 -36.17 -8.40
N ALA A 274 15.31 -35.78 -8.12
CA ALA A 274 14.90 -35.18 -6.85
C ALA A 274 14.02 -36.15 -6.05
N ALA A 275 14.63 -37.07 -5.32
CA ALA A 275 13.91 -37.78 -4.26
C ALA A 275 13.64 -36.81 -3.14
N PRO A 276 12.37 -36.58 -2.71
CA PRO A 276 12.11 -35.75 -1.53
C PRO A 276 12.70 -36.46 -0.30
N PRO A 277 13.16 -35.70 0.71
CA PRO A 277 13.65 -36.25 1.97
C PRO A 277 12.47 -36.73 2.84
N ILE A 278 11.74 -37.75 2.38
CA ILE A 278 10.70 -38.40 3.16
C ILE A 278 11.23 -39.76 3.63
N PRO A 279 11.21 -40.04 4.95
CA PRO A 279 11.64 -41.34 5.50
C PRO A 279 10.90 -42.52 4.80
N ALA A 280 11.63 -43.63 4.59
CA ALA A 280 11.09 -44.79 3.86
C ALA A 280 9.79 -45.36 4.44
N ALA A 281 9.54 -45.21 5.75
CA ALA A 281 8.31 -45.63 6.41
C ALA A 281 7.07 -44.81 6.00
N GLN A 282 7.24 -43.58 5.51
CA GLN A 282 6.15 -42.70 5.03
C GLN A 282 5.91 -42.89 3.51
N ARG A 283 6.81 -43.57 2.77
CA ARG A 283 6.61 -43.85 1.36
C ARG A 283 5.55 -44.92 1.09
N ALA A 284 5.24 -45.77 2.07
CA ALA A 284 4.20 -46.81 1.93
C ALA A 284 2.78 -46.23 1.86
N ALA A 285 2.59 -44.96 2.27
CA ALA A 285 1.35 -44.21 2.13
C ALA A 285 1.40 -43.20 0.96
N ALA A 286 2.45 -43.22 0.13
CA ALA A 286 2.52 -42.37 -1.05
C ALA A 286 1.43 -42.79 -2.06
N LEU A 287 0.69 -41.78 -2.54
CA LEU A 287 -0.32 -41.96 -3.59
C LEU A 287 0.28 -42.74 -4.78
N PRO A 288 -0.50 -43.64 -5.42
CA PRO A 288 -0.03 -44.40 -6.57
C PRO A 288 0.46 -43.45 -7.68
N PRO A 289 1.39 -43.92 -8.55
CA PRO A 289 1.88 -43.12 -9.65
C PRO A 289 0.72 -42.70 -10.54
N HIS A 290 0.62 -41.36 -10.76
CA HIS A 290 -0.44 -40.76 -11.55
C HIS A 290 -0.37 -41.21 -13.01
N PRO A 291 -1.53 -41.33 -13.68
CA PRO A 291 -1.52 -41.49 -15.13
C PRO A 291 -0.79 -40.32 -15.79
N PRO A 292 -0.01 -40.55 -16.84
CA PRO A 292 0.63 -39.49 -17.59
C PRO A 292 -0.43 -38.60 -18.24
N GLY A 293 -0.49 -37.35 -17.81
CA GLY A 293 -1.40 -36.31 -18.32
C GLY A 293 -2.22 -35.69 -17.21
N GLY A 294 -2.12 -34.36 -17.06
CA GLY A 294 -2.96 -33.58 -16.17
C GLY A 294 -4.44 -33.60 -16.57
N PRO A 295 -5.30 -32.82 -15.92
CA PRO A 295 -6.70 -32.74 -16.27
C PRO A 295 -6.87 -32.27 -17.72
N GLU A 296 -7.81 -32.90 -18.45
CA GLU A 296 -8.16 -32.49 -19.81
C GLU A 296 -8.89 -31.13 -19.78
N ALA A 297 -9.69 -30.94 -18.76
CA ALA A 297 -10.49 -29.72 -18.59
C ALA A 297 -10.30 -29.10 -17.21
N VAL A 298 -10.22 -27.77 -17.19
CA VAL A 298 -10.12 -26.98 -15.96
C VAL A 298 -11.20 -25.93 -15.96
N VAL A 299 -11.93 -25.81 -14.84
CA VAL A 299 -12.95 -24.80 -14.61
C VAL A 299 -12.47 -23.90 -13.47
N VAL A 300 -12.12 -22.67 -13.77
CA VAL A 300 -11.82 -21.64 -12.75
C VAL A 300 -13.11 -20.95 -12.37
N VAL A 301 -13.47 -20.98 -11.08
CA VAL A 301 -14.74 -20.43 -10.56
C VAL A 301 -14.44 -19.46 -9.44
N GLU A 302 -14.99 -18.26 -9.46
CA GLU A 302 -14.78 -17.26 -8.41
C GLU A 302 -15.64 -17.51 -7.17
N ASN A 303 -16.89 -17.87 -7.37
CA ASN A 303 -17.83 -18.06 -6.29
C ASN A 303 -17.64 -19.42 -5.60
N LEU A 304 -17.55 -19.41 -4.27
CA LEU A 304 -17.33 -20.63 -3.48
C LEU A 304 -18.52 -21.58 -3.52
N ALA A 305 -19.75 -21.07 -3.46
CA ALA A 305 -20.93 -21.92 -3.50
C ALA A 305 -21.06 -22.63 -4.85
N THR A 306 -20.82 -21.92 -5.95
CA THR A 306 -20.74 -22.47 -7.30
C THR A 306 -19.62 -23.53 -7.39
N PHE A 307 -18.42 -23.23 -6.87
CA PHE A 307 -17.30 -24.19 -6.86
C PHE A 307 -17.66 -25.48 -6.12
N LEU A 308 -18.30 -25.38 -4.95
CA LEU A 308 -18.71 -26.55 -4.15
C LEU A 308 -19.87 -27.34 -4.76
N ALA A 309 -20.75 -26.64 -5.50
CA ALA A 309 -21.91 -27.25 -6.15
C ALA A 309 -21.57 -28.01 -7.43
N LEU A 310 -20.35 -27.80 -7.99
CA LEU A 310 -19.97 -28.53 -9.20
C LEU A 310 -19.93 -30.04 -8.97
N GLU A 311 -20.69 -30.75 -9.80
CA GLU A 311 -20.82 -32.21 -9.79
C GLU A 311 -19.64 -32.88 -10.52
N GLU A 312 -19.64 -34.23 -10.52
CA GLU A 312 -18.60 -35.04 -11.20
C GLU A 312 -18.64 -34.83 -12.72
N ARG A 313 -17.44 -34.68 -13.30
CA ARG A 313 -17.23 -34.56 -14.75
C ARG A 313 -15.91 -35.24 -15.12
N PRO A 314 -15.94 -36.23 -16.01
CA PRO A 314 -14.73 -36.98 -16.42
C PRO A 314 -13.62 -36.03 -16.92
N GLY A 315 -12.39 -36.30 -16.51
CA GLY A 315 -11.19 -35.57 -16.92
C GLY A 315 -11.11 -34.13 -16.42
N ALA A 316 -12.03 -33.67 -15.54
CA ALA A 316 -12.12 -32.28 -15.16
C ALA A 316 -11.72 -31.98 -13.70
N VAL A 317 -11.16 -30.78 -13.51
CA VAL A 317 -10.82 -30.19 -12.20
C VAL A 317 -11.39 -28.79 -12.12
N ALA A 318 -11.99 -28.45 -10.97
CA ALA A 318 -12.36 -27.09 -10.65
C ALA A 318 -11.26 -26.42 -9.81
N VAL A 319 -11.00 -25.16 -10.06
CA VAL A 319 -10.10 -24.28 -9.30
C VAL A 319 -10.90 -23.14 -8.74
N TRP A 320 -10.82 -22.92 -7.43
CA TRP A 320 -11.45 -21.75 -6.82
C TRP A 320 -10.57 -20.51 -7.02
N GLY A 321 -11.05 -19.56 -7.83
CA GLY A 321 -10.30 -18.38 -8.26
C GLY A 321 -10.38 -17.18 -7.32
N HIS A 322 -11.21 -17.22 -6.26
CA HIS A 322 -11.43 -16.07 -5.39
C HIS A 322 -10.17 -15.65 -4.63
N GLY A 323 -9.81 -14.38 -4.74
CA GLY A 323 -8.66 -13.80 -4.04
C GLY A 323 -7.30 -14.08 -4.72
N TYR A 324 -7.27 -14.80 -5.84
CA TYR A 324 -6.03 -15.00 -6.62
C TYR A 324 -5.96 -14.00 -7.76
N SER A 325 -4.77 -13.38 -7.89
CA SER A 325 -4.48 -12.71 -9.14
C SER A 325 -4.41 -13.75 -10.27
N ALA A 326 -4.88 -13.39 -11.46
CA ALA A 326 -4.71 -14.22 -12.66
C ALA A 326 -3.25 -14.67 -12.86
N ALA A 327 -2.27 -13.86 -12.41
CA ALA A 327 -0.86 -14.18 -12.40
C ALA A 327 -0.50 -15.36 -11.48
N ALA A 328 -1.19 -15.52 -10.34
CA ALA A 328 -0.95 -16.66 -9.44
C ALA A 328 -1.46 -17.97 -10.06
N LEU A 329 -2.66 -17.96 -10.63
CA LEU A 329 -3.21 -19.12 -11.35
C LEU A 329 -2.36 -19.47 -12.57
N ALA A 330 -1.78 -18.50 -13.24
CA ALA A 330 -0.88 -18.67 -14.36
C ALA A 330 0.42 -19.44 -14.03
N ARG A 331 0.78 -19.59 -12.76
CA ARG A 331 1.93 -20.40 -12.31
C ARG A 331 1.65 -21.90 -12.38
N ILE A 332 0.38 -22.31 -12.43
CA ILE A 332 -0.03 -23.71 -12.48
C ILE A 332 0.14 -24.21 -13.92
N GLY A 333 1.12 -25.07 -14.15
CA GLY A 333 1.50 -25.57 -15.49
C GLY A 333 0.39 -26.38 -16.14
N TRP A 334 -0.23 -27.31 -15.42
CA TRP A 334 -1.31 -28.13 -15.94
C TRP A 334 -2.59 -27.33 -16.24
N LEU A 335 -2.85 -26.22 -15.53
CA LEU A 335 -3.97 -25.33 -15.85
C LEU A 335 -3.77 -24.67 -17.21
N ARG A 336 -2.55 -24.19 -17.48
CA ARG A 336 -2.22 -23.60 -18.79
C ARG A 336 -2.17 -24.62 -19.91
N GLY A 337 -1.78 -25.88 -19.59
CA GLY A 337 -1.67 -26.97 -20.52
C GLY A 337 -2.98 -27.69 -20.80
N ALA A 338 -4.03 -27.49 -20.03
CA ALA A 338 -5.32 -28.12 -20.20
C ALA A 338 -5.89 -27.89 -21.61
N ARG A 339 -6.47 -28.95 -22.20
CA ARG A 339 -7.12 -28.86 -23.52
C ARG A 339 -8.25 -27.83 -23.49
N THR A 340 -9.04 -27.84 -22.43
CA THR A 340 -10.15 -26.91 -22.20
C THR A 340 -9.95 -26.19 -20.88
N LEU A 341 -9.91 -24.86 -20.95
CA LEU A 341 -9.87 -23.96 -19.76
C LEU A 341 -11.07 -23.03 -19.82
N VAL A 342 -11.94 -23.17 -18.83
CA VAL A 342 -13.14 -22.35 -18.68
C VAL A 342 -12.97 -21.46 -17.45
N TYR A 343 -13.27 -20.17 -17.60
CA TYR A 343 -13.35 -19.22 -16.51
C TYR A 343 -14.81 -18.79 -16.31
N TRP A 344 -15.29 -18.91 -15.09
CA TRP A 344 -16.62 -18.53 -14.68
C TRP A 344 -16.54 -17.59 -13.47
N GLY A 345 -16.57 -16.30 -13.74
CA GLY A 345 -16.61 -15.22 -12.76
C GLY A 345 -17.97 -14.51 -12.74
N ASP A 346 -18.07 -13.49 -11.92
CA ASP A 346 -19.19 -12.57 -11.98
C ASP A 346 -19.16 -11.78 -13.30
N LEU A 347 -20.33 -11.50 -13.84
CA LEU A 347 -20.44 -10.69 -15.04
C LEU A 347 -20.47 -9.21 -14.67
N ASP A 348 -19.28 -8.70 -14.39
CA ASP A 348 -18.99 -7.31 -14.09
C ASP A 348 -17.66 -6.86 -14.71
N VAL A 349 -17.31 -5.60 -14.52
CA VAL A 349 -16.08 -5.01 -15.08
C VAL A 349 -14.82 -5.72 -14.55
N ASP A 350 -14.80 -6.10 -13.28
CA ASP A 350 -13.63 -6.72 -12.66
C ASP A 350 -13.50 -8.19 -13.07
N GLY A 351 -14.58 -8.95 -13.16
CA GLY A 351 -14.58 -10.32 -13.69
C GLY A 351 -14.05 -10.40 -15.13
N LEU A 352 -14.45 -9.46 -15.98
CA LEU A 352 -13.92 -9.37 -17.36
C LEU A 352 -12.45 -8.95 -17.41
N ARG A 353 -11.98 -8.12 -16.47
CA ARG A 353 -10.54 -7.80 -16.33
C ARG A 353 -9.73 -9.02 -15.90
N ILE A 354 -10.23 -9.78 -14.94
CA ILE A 354 -9.58 -11.01 -14.46
C ILE A 354 -9.49 -12.03 -15.59
N LEU A 355 -10.55 -12.23 -16.36
CA LEU A 355 -10.54 -13.08 -17.55
C LEU A 355 -9.48 -12.64 -18.57
N ALA A 356 -9.42 -11.35 -18.89
CA ALA A 356 -8.43 -10.81 -19.82
C ALA A 356 -7.00 -10.99 -19.31
N ALA A 357 -6.78 -10.82 -18.01
CA ALA A 357 -5.50 -11.06 -17.37
C ALA A 357 -5.12 -12.55 -17.39
N LEU A 358 -6.07 -13.45 -17.13
CA LEU A 358 -5.86 -14.92 -17.26
C LEU A 358 -5.45 -15.30 -18.68
N ARG A 359 -6.07 -14.72 -19.71
CA ARG A 359 -5.73 -14.94 -21.11
C ARG A 359 -4.33 -14.44 -21.51
N THR A 360 -3.70 -13.60 -20.71
CA THR A 360 -2.31 -13.22 -20.94
C THR A 360 -1.37 -14.43 -20.78
N ALA A 361 -1.65 -15.30 -19.83
CA ALA A 361 -0.87 -16.50 -19.56
C ALA A 361 -1.48 -17.77 -20.18
N ALA A 362 -2.79 -17.78 -20.37
CA ALA A 362 -3.55 -18.91 -20.94
C ALA A 362 -4.50 -18.40 -22.06
N PRO A 363 -4.00 -18.11 -23.27
CA PRO A 363 -4.77 -17.49 -24.35
C PRO A 363 -6.02 -18.27 -24.79
N ARG A 364 -6.06 -19.57 -24.49
CA ARG A 364 -7.19 -20.45 -24.81
C ARG A 364 -8.34 -20.41 -23.80
N ALA A 365 -8.19 -19.65 -22.67
CA ALA A 365 -9.23 -19.55 -21.68
C ALA A 365 -10.54 -19.00 -22.28
N ARG A 366 -11.63 -19.74 -22.07
CA ARG A 366 -12.98 -19.38 -22.51
C ARG A 366 -13.76 -18.85 -21.32
N SER A 367 -14.63 -17.89 -21.54
CA SER A 367 -15.60 -17.46 -20.53
C SER A 367 -16.82 -18.35 -20.51
N LEU A 368 -17.44 -18.51 -19.34
CA LEU A 368 -18.76 -19.13 -19.21
C LEU A 368 -19.75 -18.06 -18.71
N ALA A 369 -20.80 -17.86 -19.50
CA ALA A 369 -21.89 -16.92 -19.13
C ALA A 369 -21.40 -15.46 -18.84
N MET A 370 -20.35 -15.03 -19.52
CA MET A 370 -19.77 -13.67 -19.34
C MET A 370 -19.87 -12.85 -20.66
N ASP A 371 -20.97 -12.97 -21.34
CA ASP A 371 -21.24 -12.33 -22.64
C ASP A 371 -22.47 -11.44 -22.62
N GLY A 372 -22.66 -10.64 -23.68
CA GLY A 372 -23.81 -9.73 -23.83
C GLY A 372 -25.15 -10.47 -23.91
N GLU A 373 -25.18 -11.69 -24.45
CA GLU A 373 -26.41 -12.51 -24.49
C GLU A 373 -26.86 -12.89 -23.08
N THR A 374 -25.91 -13.33 -22.24
CA THR A 374 -26.17 -13.65 -20.82
C THR A 374 -26.70 -12.44 -20.09
N LEU A 375 -26.07 -11.26 -20.25
CA LEU A 375 -26.51 -10.05 -19.57
C LEU A 375 -27.90 -9.61 -20.03
N ARG A 376 -28.22 -9.73 -21.31
CA ARG A 376 -29.58 -9.42 -21.81
C ARG A 376 -30.63 -10.38 -21.26
N ARG A 377 -30.33 -11.68 -21.28
CA ARG A 377 -31.25 -12.73 -20.80
C ARG A 377 -31.59 -12.56 -19.32
N TRP A 378 -30.58 -12.29 -18.49
CA TRP A 378 -30.69 -12.23 -17.03
C TRP A 378 -30.69 -10.82 -16.47
N ARG A 379 -30.93 -9.83 -17.32
CA ARG A 379 -30.84 -8.41 -16.94
C ARG A 379 -31.72 -8.04 -15.73
N HIS A 380 -32.84 -8.67 -15.56
CA HIS A 380 -33.76 -8.46 -14.44
C HIS A 380 -33.16 -8.87 -13.07
N LEU A 381 -32.08 -9.64 -13.08
CA LEU A 381 -31.32 -10.07 -11.90
C LEU A 381 -30.05 -9.23 -11.69
N ALA A 382 -29.68 -8.39 -12.65
CA ALA A 382 -28.53 -7.50 -12.52
C ALA A 382 -28.82 -6.37 -11.52
N VAL A 383 -27.79 -5.97 -10.77
CA VAL A 383 -27.86 -4.88 -9.79
C VAL A 383 -26.92 -3.75 -10.20
N THR A 384 -27.16 -2.55 -9.66
CA THR A 384 -26.23 -1.43 -9.84
C THR A 384 -24.94 -1.69 -9.07
N ASP A 385 -23.81 -1.53 -9.72
CA ASP A 385 -22.49 -1.65 -9.11
C ASP A 385 -22.00 -0.28 -8.63
N PRO A 386 -21.91 -0.05 -7.29
CA PRO A 386 -21.43 1.21 -6.73
C PRO A 386 -19.95 1.50 -7.05
N GLY A 387 -19.18 0.44 -7.37
CA GLY A 387 -17.75 0.53 -7.67
C GLY A 387 -17.42 0.83 -9.14
N SER A 388 -18.39 0.72 -10.05
CA SER A 388 -18.16 0.87 -11.50
C SER A 388 -17.83 2.29 -11.97
N GLY A 389 -17.89 3.30 -11.08
CA GLY A 389 -17.68 4.70 -11.45
C GLY A 389 -18.77 5.30 -12.36
N ALA A 390 -19.82 4.55 -12.65
CA ALA A 390 -20.91 4.95 -13.55
C ALA A 390 -21.82 6.06 -13.01
N GLY A 391 -21.61 6.47 -11.75
CA GLY A 391 -22.31 7.62 -11.13
C GLY A 391 -21.71 8.99 -11.47
N SER A 392 -20.59 9.06 -12.19
CA SER A 392 -19.95 10.31 -12.58
C SER A 392 -19.78 10.38 -14.11
N PRO A 393 -20.30 11.42 -14.78
CA PRO A 393 -20.17 11.56 -16.23
C PRO A 393 -18.72 11.54 -16.76
N SER A 394 -17.74 11.81 -15.87
CA SER A 394 -16.30 11.78 -16.19
C SER A 394 -15.66 10.40 -16.03
N GLY A 395 -16.26 9.47 -15.29
CA GLY A 395 -15.67 8.16 -15.00
C GLY A 395 -15.96 7.10 -16.07
N ALA A 396 -17.16 7.06 -16.59
CA ALA A 396 -17.61 6.07 -17.57
C ALA A 396 -16.89 6.20 -18.92
N ALA A 397 -16.60 7.42 -19.36
CA ALA A 397 -15.93 7.67 -20.66
C ALA A 397 -14.44 7.27 -20.69
N SER A 398 -13.83 6.93 -19.54
CA SER A 398 -12.40 6.59 -19.40
C SER A 398 -12.10 5.09 -19.36
N LEU A 399 -13.09 4.22 -19.22
CA LEU A 399 -12.89 2.77 -19.09
C LEU A 399 -12.85 2.08 -20.45
N ARG A 400 -11.65 1.86 -20.99
CA ARG A 400 -11.48 1.04 -22.21
C ARG A 400 -11.61 -0.45 -21.88
N PRO A 401 -12.25 -1.25 -22.76
CA PRO A 401 -12.27 -2.70 -22.60
C PRO A 401 -10.85 -3.27 -22.72
N PRO A 402 -10.50 -4.30 -21.93
CA PRO A 402 -9.24 -5.01 -22.08
C PRO A 402 -9.06 -5.62 -23.49
N ASP A 403 -7.82 -5.61 -24.02
CA ASP A 403 -7.52 -6.05 -25.39
C ASP A 403 -7.85 -7.52 -25.69
N ARG A 404 -7.95 -8.38 -24.66
CA ARG A 404 -8.12 -9.83 -24.83
C ARG A 404 -9.57 -10.32 -24.69
N LEU A 405 -10.54 -9.42 -24.72
CA LEU A 405 -11.95 -9.79 -24.73
C LEU A 405 -12.41 -10.14 -26.16
N THR A 406 -13.25 -11.18 -26.25
CA THR A 406 -13.96 -11.52 -27.50
C THR A 406 -15.03 -10.47 -27.81
N ALA A 407 -15.59 -10.50 -29.02
CA ALA A 407 -16.64 -9.57 -29.40
C ALA A 407 -17.89 -9.65 -28.47
N PRO A 408 -18.42 -10.84 -28.12
CA PRO A 408 -19.54 -10.95 -27.18
C PRO A 408 -19.23 -10.44 -25.77
N GLU A 409 -17.99 -10.60 -25.31
CA GLU A 409 -17.54 -10.10 -23.99
C GLU A 409 -17.33 -8.58 -24.00
N ARG A 410 -16.86 -8.01 -25.09
CA ARG A 410 -16.79 -6.54 -25.26
C ARG A 410 -18.17 -5.90 -25.28
N GLU A 411 -19.13 -6.54 -25.94
CA GLU A 411 -20.53 -6.12 -25.88
C GLU A 411 -21.03 -6.10 -24.43
N ALA A 412 -20.75 -7.17 -23.66
CA ALA A 412 -21.08 -7.19 -22.23
C ALA A 412 -20.39 -6.06 -21.46
N TRP A 413 -19.10 -5.84 -21.70
CA TRP A 413 -18.34 -4.74 -21.09
C TRP A 413 -19.00 -3.37 -21.32
N GLU A 414 -19.35 -3.06 -22.56
CA GLU A 414 -20.00 -1.80 -22.93
C GLU A 414 -21.33 -1.63 -22.20
N MET A 415 -22.15 -2.69 -22.16
CA MET A 415 -23.42 -2.68 -21.43
C MET A 415 -23.27 -2.50 -19.91
N LEU A 416 -22.22 -3.10 -19.32
CA LEU A 416 -21.93 -3.00 -17.89
C LEU A 416 -21.47 -1.58 -17.53
N VAL A 417 -20.54 -1.01 -18.31
CA VAL A 417 -20.00 0.34 -18.08
C VAL A 417 -21.07 1.41 -18.31
N ASP A 418 -21.83 1.31 -19.41
CA ASP A 418 -22.86 2.30 -19.76
C ASP A 418 -23.94 2.42 -18.68
N ARG A 419 -24.29 1.33 -18.03
CA ARG A 419 -25.39 1.26 -17.08
C ARG A 419 -24.98 1.03 -15.63
N GLY A 420 -23.68 0.90 -15.36
CA GLY A 420 -23.18 0.59 -14.03
C GLY A 420 -23.77 -0.70 -13.45
N LEU A 421 -23.79 -1.78 -14.22
CA LEU A 421 -24.42 -3.03 -13.84
C LEU A 421 -23.40 -4.08 -13.40
N ARG A 422 -23.89 -5.00 -12.54
CA ARG A 422 -23.20 -6.23 -12.14
C ARG A 422 -24.23 -7.36 -12.10
N LEU A 423 -23.86 -8.51 -12.63
CA LEU A 423 -24.67 -9.74 -12.56
C LEU A 423 -23.80 -10.84 -11.94
N GLU A 424 -24.13 -11.19 -10.70
CA GLU A 424 -23.42 -12.23 -9.96
C GLU A 424 -23.75 -13.62 -10.55
N GLN A 425 -22.74 -14.46 -10.66
CA GLN A 425 -22.88 -15.81 -11.21
C GLN A 425 -23.90 -16.67 -10.45
N GLU A 426 -24.06 -16.48 -9.14
CA GLU A 426 -25.02 -17.19 -8.29
C GLU A 426 -26.48 -16.91 -8.64
N ARG A 427 -26.77 -15.80 -9.33
CA ARG A 427 -28.13 -15.42 -9.74
C ARG A 427 -28.58 -16.10 -11.01
N LEU A 428 -27.68 -16.75 -11.72
CA LEU A 428 -28.01 -17.51 -12.91
C LEU A 428 -28.67 -18.83 -12.54
N ALA A 429 -29.67 -19.26 -13.31
CA ALA A 429 -30.29 -20.57 -13.08
C ALA A 429 -29.24 -21.68 -13.21
N TRP A 430 -29.12 -22.50 -12.16
CA TRP A 430 -28.07 -23.53 -12.06
C TRP A 430 -28.08 -24.50 -13.24
N ASP A 431 -29.24 -25.06 -13.58
CA ASP A 431 -29.37 -26.01 -14.68
C ASP A 431 -28.95 -25.41 -16.03
N TRP A 432 -29.32 -24.17 -16.28
CA TRP A 432 -28.92 -23.44 -17.49
C TRP A 432 -27.40 -23.26 -17.55
N ALA A 433 -26.77 -22.90 -16.44
CA ALA A 433 -25.34 -22.71 -16.35
C ALA A 433 -24.60 -24.06 -16.52
N CYS A 434 -25.10 -25.14 -15.91
CA CYS A 434 -24.55 -26.49 -16.06
C CYS A 434 -24.59 -26.98 -17.51
N VAL A 435 -25.68 -26.78 -18.23
CA VAL A 435 -25.79 -27.13 -19.65
C VAL A 435 -24.72 -26.40 -20.48
N ARG A 436 -24.52 -25.11 -20.22
CA ARG A 436 -23.47 -24.30 -20.90
C ARG A 436 -22.07 -24.75 -20.51
N LEU A 437 -21.83 -25.09 -19.24
CA LEU A 437 -20.56 -25.63 -18.79
C LEU A 437 -20.25 -26.95 -19.50
N ASP A 438 -21.18 -27.85 -19.54
CA ASP A 438 -21.01 -29.16 -20.20
C ASP A 438 -20.75 -29.02 -21.70
N ALA A 439 -21.40 -28.06 -22.37
CA ALA A 439 -21.11 -27.72 -23.75
C ALA A 439 -19.68 -27.15 -23.93
N ALA A 440 -19.26 -26.24 -23.02
CA ALA A 440 -17.92 -25.64 -23.06
C ALA A 440 -16.80 -26.67 -22.79
N LEU A 441 -17.05 -27.69 -21.97
CA LEU A 441 -16.08 -28.75 -21.66
C LEU A 441 -15.95 -29.78 -22.77
N ARG A 442 -16.98 -29.95 -23.59
CA ARG A 442 -16.93 -30.87 -24.78
C ARG A 442 -16.33 -30.22 -26.04
N ALA A 443 -16.28 -28.91 -26.13
CA ALA A 443 -15.78 -28.15 -27.26
C ALA A 443 -14.26 -27.94 -27.21
#